data_f1a45447f978b84544221fca24b7a719
#
_entry.id   f1a45447f978b84544221fca24b7a719
#
_cell.length_a   1.000
_cell.length_b   1.000
_cell.length_c   1.000
_cell.angle_alpha   90.00
_cell.angle_beta   90.00
_cell.angle_gamma   90.00
#
_symmetry.space_group_name_H-M   'P 1'
#
loop_
_entity.id
_entity.type
_entity.pdbx_description
1 polymer ?
#
loop_
_entity_poly.entity_id
_entity_poly.type
_entity_poly.pdbx_seq_one_letter_code
_entity_poly.pdbx_strand_id
1 'polypeptide(L)'
;MTNEELYQQYLRGDAEAFEELYLQMQGFIASVAKDAAQSFGCADKETLDELCAEGALELCECLSTGAYDEDRGKLTTYLHPFLRGKMYRYLEANVGVIALPKDEMQRVKQAQRLHKEEKFSPDEVAQTLGVSAEKAAQLIGYETNALSVSALSDTDPDDDPLAWLLLDQHALTPEQAVYRQVCTEELEQLFRTLSAKD
;
A
#
# COMPACT_ATOMS: atom_id res chain seq x y z
N MET A 1 17.53 -8.82 -33.86
CA MET A 1 18.81 -8.32 -33.25
C MET A 1 18.79 -8.62 -31.77
N THR A 2 19.93 -8.77 -31.12
CA THR A 2 19.99 -8.94 -29.67
C THR A 2 19.77 -7.60 -28.96
N ASN A 3 19.34 -7.63 -27.70
CA ASN A 3 19.12 -6.40 -26.93
C ASN A 3 20.42 -5.56 -26.80
N GLU A 4 21.55 -6.25 -26.71
CA GLU A 4 22.86 -5.64 -26.60
C GLU A 4 23.26 -4.94 -27.93
N GLU A 5 22.99 -5.56 -29.08
CA GLU A 5 23.24 -4.96 -30.40
C GLU A 5 22.38 -3.70 -30.61
N LEU A 6 21.10 -3.74 -30.23
CA LEU A 6 20.19 -2.60 -30.31
C LEU A 6 20.62 -1.46 -29.40
N TYR A 7 21.09 -1.79 -28.18
CA TYR A 7 21.62 -0.78 -27.27
C TYR A 7 22.85 -0.07 -27.82
N GLN A 8 23.76 -0.81 -28.49
CA GLN A 8 24.93 -0.22 -29.14
C GLN A 8 24.57 0.69 -30.31
N GLN A 9 23.54 0.35 -31.08
CA GLN A 9 23.03 1.22 -32.16
C GLN A 9 22.37 2.48 -31.57
N TYR A 10 21.60 2.35 -30.52
CA TYR A 10 21.05 3.50 -29.80
C TYR A 10 22.15 4.48 -29.31
N LEU A 11 23.24 3.96 -28.73
CA LEU A 11 24.37 4.79 -28.30
C LEU A 11 25.06 5.52 -29.46
N ARG A 12 24.95 5.01 -30.70
CA ARG A 12 25.44 5.65 -31.94
C ARG A 12 24.48 6.69 -32.50
N GLY A 13 23.32 6.89 -31.84
CA GLY A 13 22.34 7.90 -32.22
C GLY A 13 21.18 7.39 -33.11
N ASP A 14 21.02 6.07 -33.21
CA ASP A 14 19.90 5.46 -33.92
C ASP A 14 18.64 5.42 -33.06
N ALA A 15 17.64 6.27 -33.38
CA ALA A 15 16.38 6.34 -32.65
C ALA A 15 15.48 5.11 -32.89
N GLU A 16 15.54 4.50 -34.08
CA GLU A 16 14.73 3.33 -34.43
C GLU A 16 15.19 2.11 -33.59
N ALA A 17 16.49 2.01 -33.32
CA ALA A 17 17.02 0.97 -32.43
C ALA A 17 16.49 1.05 -31.00
N PHE A 18 16.19 2.24 -30.50
CA PHE A 18 15.56 2.43 -29.19
C PHE A 18 14.12 1.89 -29.18
N GLU A 19 13.32 2.21 -30.21
CA GLU A 19 11.95 1.74 -30.30
C GLU A 19 11.89 0.20 -30.35
N GLU A 20 12.75 -0.41 -31.17
CA GLU A 20 12.83 -1.88 -31.27
C GLU A 20 13.27 -2.51 -29.94
N LEU A 21 14.28 -1.93 -29.29
CA LEU A 21 14.73 -2.38 -27.97
C LEU A 21 13.61 -2.28 -26.92
N TYR A 22 12.89 -1.17 -26.89
CA TYR A 22 11.77 -0.97 -25.98
C TYR A 22 10.68 -2.03 -26.20
N LEU A 23 10.30 -2.30 -27.45
CA LEU A 23 9.31 -3.33 -27.77
C LEU A 23 9.76 -4.73 -27.32
N GLN A 24 11.03 -5.07 -27.50
CA GLN A 24 11.57 -6.35 -27.03
C GLN A 24 11.61 -6.45 -25.49
N MET A 25 11.81 -5.33 -24.81
CA MET A 25 11.89 -5.29 -23.33
C MET A 25 10.53 -5.24 -22.63
N GLN A 26 9.42 -4.95 -23.33
CA GLN A 26 8.08 -4.89 -22.72
C GLN A 26 7.70 -6.17 -21.95
N GLY A 27 7.96 -7.34 -22.53
CA GLY A 27 7.68 -8.62 -21.86
C GLY A 27 8.49 -8.82 -20.61
N PHE A 28 9.74 -8.37 -20.58
CA PHE A 28 10.61 -8.42 -19.41
C PHE A 28 10.11 -7.45 -18.33
N ILE A 29 9.78 -6.20 -18.68
CA ILE A 29 9.20 -5.21 -17.76
C ILE A 29 7.92 -5.75 -17.14
N ALA A 30 7.01 -6.31 -17.94
CA ALA A 30 5.76 -6.89 -17.47
C ALA A 30 5.97 -8.09 -16.51
N SER A 31 7.00 -8.90 -16.74
CA SER A 31 7.36 -9.99 -15.82
C SER A 31 7.81 -9.46 -14.47
N VAL A 32 8.70 -8.46 -14.45
CA VAL A 32 9.18 -7.83 -13.21
C VAL A 32 8.03 -7.11 -12.47
N ALA A 33 7.14 -6.44 -13.22
CA ALA A 33 5.95 -5.78 -12.68
C ALA A 33 5.01 -6.79 -11.99
N LYS A 34 4.77 -7.92 -12.63
CA LYS A 34 3.92 -9.00 -12.08
C LYS A 34 4.51 -9.58 -10.79
N ASP A 35 5.81 -9.85 -10.77
CA ASP A 35 6.50 -10.36 -9.57
C ASP A 35 6.45 -9.34 -8.43
N ALA A 36 6.64 -8.05 -8.74
CA ALA A 36 6.53 -6.97 -7.77
C ALA A 36 5.11 -6.86 -7.21
N ALA A 37 4.09 -6.80 -8.06
CA ALA A 37 2.68 -6.71 -7.68
C ALA A 37 2.24 -7.89 -6.82
N GLN A 38 2.63 -9.12 -7.18
CA GLN A 38 2.34 -10.32 -6.40
C GLN A 38 2.95 -10.27 -5.00
N SER A 39 4.16 -9.73 -4.86
CA SER A 39 4.82 -9.60 -3.55
C SER A 39 4.12 -8.63 -2.60
N PHE A 40 3.29 -7.71 -3.14
CA PHE A 40 2.47 -6.76 -2.38
C PHE A 40 0.99 -7.16 -2.31
N GLY A 41 0.58 -8.24 -3.00
CA GLY A 41 -0.81 -8.70 -3.01
C GLY A 41 -1.77 -7.79 -3.80
N CYS A 42 -1.26 -6.99 -4.75
CA CYS A 42 -2.00 -6.00 -5.53
C CYS A 42 -1.84 -6.23 -7.04
N ALA A 43 -2.07 -7.46 -7.52
CA ALA A 43 -1.89 -7.83 -8.92
C ALA A 43 -3.15 -7.55 -9.78
N ASP A 44 -3.82 -6.42 -9.55
CA ASP A 44 -4.89 -5.93 -10.40
C ASP A 44 -4.33 -5.29 -11.69
N LYS A 45 -5.20 -5.15 -12.70
CA LYS A 45 -4.78 -4.68 -14.02
C LYS A 45 -4.26 -3.25 -13.99
N GLU A 46 -4.89 -2.36 -13.22
CA GLU A 46 -4.54 -0.94 -13.13
C GLU A 46 -3.14 -0.78 -12.54
N THR A 47 -2.88 -1.43 -11.39
CA THR A 47 -1.55 -1.44 -10.78
C THR A 47 -0.48 -2.02 -11.69
N LEU A 48 -0.78 -3.09 -12.46
CA LEU A 48 0.17 -3.66 -13.41
C LEU A 48 0.50 -2.70 -14.55
N ASP A 49 -0.49 -2.00 -15.10
CA ASP A 49 -0.29 -1.01 -16.17
C ASP A 49 0.57 0.16 -15.67
N GLU A 50 0.34 0.64 -14.44
CA GLU A 50 1.15 1.68 -13.80
C GLU A 50 2.60 1.23 -13.54
N LEU A 51 2.79 0.01 -13.04
CA LEU A 51 4.14 -0.55 -12.83
C LEU A 51 4.89 -0.74 -14.15
N CYS A 52 4.20 -1.12 -15.22
CA CYS A 52 4.81 -1.19 -16.55
C CYS A 52 5.25 0.20 -17.05
N ALA A 53 4.46 1.25 -16.79
CA ALA A 53 4.83 2.62 -17.14
C ALA A 53 6.05 3.11 -16.34
N GLU A 54 6.07 2.85 -15.02
CA GLU A 54 7.23 3.16 -14.16
C GLU A 54 8.49 2.40 -14.59
N GLY A 55 8.32 1.12 -14.98
CA GLY A 55 9.41 0.31 -15.51
C GLY A 55 9.94 0.84 -16.85
N ALA A 56 9.05 1.32 -17.72
CA ALA A 56 9.45 1.94 -18.98
C ALA A 56 10.26 3.24 -18.77
N LEU A 57 9.85 4.07 -17.81
CA LEU A 57 10.61 5.26 -17.42
C LEU A 57 12.00 4.90 -16.89
N GLU A 58 12.10 3.95 -15.99
CA GLU A 58 13.39 3.50 -15.44
C GLU A 58 14.29 2.91 -16.52
N LEU A 59 13.72 2.15 -17.48
CA LEU A 59 14.46 1.68 -18.64
C LEU A 59 15.09 2.85 -19.41
N CYS A 60 14.30 3.89 -19.73
CA CYS A 60 14.80 5.07 -20.42
C CYS A 60 15.91 5.78 -19.63
N GLU A 61 15.73 5.93 -18.31
CA GLU A 61 16.73 6.53 -17.43
C GLU A 61 18.04 5.73 -17.43
N CYS A 62 17.96 4.40 -17.26
CA CYS A 62 19.14 3.53 -17.26
C CYS A 62 19.89 3.52 -18.61
N LEU A 63 19.15 3.49 -19.72
CA LEU A 63 19.77 3.49 -21.06
C LEU A 63 20.44 4.84 -21.37
N SER A 64 19.84 5.96 -20.93
CA SER A 64 20.38 7.30 -21.15
C SER A 64 21.68 7.57 -20.40
N THR A 65 21.94 6.89 -19.28
CA THR A 65 23.18 7.04 -18.50
C THR A 65 24.40 6.43 -19.18
N GLY A 66 24.21 5.51 -20.14
CA GLY A 66 25.32 4.84 -20.84
C GLY A 66 26.20 3.96 -19.95
N ALA A 67 25.73 3.60 -18.76
CA ALA A 67 26.53 2.90 -17.76
C ALA A 67 26.57 1.36 -17.94
N TYR A 68 25.78 0.82 -18.86
CA TYR A 68 25.77 -0.60 -19.13
C TYR A 68 27.02 -1.02 -19.90
N ASP A 69 27.63 -2.13 -19.46
CA ASP A 69 28.85 -2.73 -20.00
C ASP A 69 28.56 -4.18 -20.41
N GLU A 70 28.66 -4.48 -21.70
CA GLU A 70 28.36 -5.79 -22.27
C GLU A 70 29.27 -6.90 -21.73
N ASP A 71 30.52 -6.56 -21.39
CA ASP A 71 31.51 -7.53 -20.86
C ASP A 71 31.11 -8.04 -19.48
N ARG A 72 30.21 -7.35 -18.76
CA ARG A 72 29.74 -7.70 -17.43
C ARG A 72 28.49 -8.56 -17.38
N GLY A 73 27.81 -8.74 -18.51
CA GLY A 73 26.65 -9.60 -18.60
C GLY A 73 25.50 -9.04 -19.44
N LYS A 74 24.38 -9.73 -19.46
CA LYS A 74 23.21 -9.37 -20.27
C LYS A 74 22.56 -8.08 -19.81
N LEU A 75 22.02 -7.32 -20.76
CA LEU A 75 21.28 -6.08 -20.48
C LEU A 75 20.11 -6.30 -19.50
N THR A 76 19.37 -7.40 -19.64
CA THR A 76 18.27 -7.76 -18.72
C THR A 76 18.76 -7.97 -17.29
N THR A 77 19.93 -8.58 -17.09
CA THR A 77 20.52 -8.80 -15.76
C THR A 77 20.94 -7.47 -15.11
N TYR A 78 21.49 -6.57 -15.92
CA TYR A 78 21.84 -5.22 -15.47
C TYR A 78 20.59 -4.41 -15.06
N LEU A 79 19.54 -4.42 -15.87
CA LEU A 79 18.32 -3.62 -15.67
C LEU A 79 17.44 -4.16 -14.52
N HIS A 80 17.43 -5.47 -14.26
CA HIS A 80 16.53 -6.09 -13.29
C HIS A 80 16.51 -5.42 -11.91
N PRO A 81 17.65 -5.14 -11.23
CA PRO A 81 17.63 -4.50 -9.91
C PRO A 81 17.09 -3.07 -9.94
N PHE A 82 17.31 -2.32 -11.02
CA PHE A 82 16.82 -0.96 -11.18
C PHE A 82 15.31 -0.95 -11.35
N LEU A 83 14.80 -1.72 -12.32
CA LEU A 83 13.35 -1.88 -12.56
C LEU A 83 12.62 -2.32 -11.30
N ARG A 84 13.13 -3.38 -10.67
CA ARG A 84 12.55 -3.88 -9.42
C ARG A 84 12.57 -2.82 -8.32
N GLY A 85 13.67 -2.11 -8.14
CA GLY A 85 13.81 -1.05 -7.15
C GLY A 85 12.84 0.10 -7.38
N LYS A 86 12.62 0.52 -8.63
CA LYS A 86 11.66 1.56 -9.00
C LYS A 86 10.22 1.13 -8.71
N MET A 87 9.84 -0.07 -9.17
CA MET A 87 8.50 -0.62 -8.98
C MET A 87 8.17 -0.82 -7.50
N TYR A 88 9.12 -1.30 -6.70
CA TYR A 88 8.93 -1.45 -5.25
C TYR A 88 8.73 -0.12 -4.54
N ARG A 89 9.51 0.93 -4.91
CA ARG A 89 9.30 2.28 -4.37
C ARG A 89 7.94 2.85 -4.74
N TYR A 90 7.49 2.59 -5.97
CA TYR A 90 6.16 2.98 -6.42
C TYR A 90 5.06 2.31 -5.57
N LEU A 91 5.15 1.00 -5.39
CA LEU A 91 4.18 0.23 -4.59
C LEU A 91 4.19 0.68 -3.11
N GLU A 92 5.35 0.89 -2.52
CA GLU A 92 5.48 1.38 -1.13
C GLU A 92 4.82 2.75 -0.94
N ALA A 93 4.80 3.60 -1.98
CA ALA A 93 4.20 4.93 -1.92
C ALA A 93 2.69 4.95 -2.21
N ASN A 94 2.18 4.04 -3.05
CA ASN A 94 0.84 4.16 -3.63
C ASN A 94 -0.15 3.05 -3.25
N VAL A 95 0.32 1.86 -2.85
CA VAL A 95 -0.58 0.72 -2.59
C VAL A 95 -1.33 0.82 -1.25
N GLY A 96 -0.81 1.52 -0.28
CA GLY A 96 -1.46 1.65 1.03
C GLY A 96 -2.32 2.91 1.13
N VAL A 97 -3.55 2.80 1.64
CA VAL A 97 -4.38 3.98 2.02
C VAL A 97 -3.67 4.81 3.09
N ILE A 98 -2.89 4.16 3.94
CA ILE A 98 -2.06 4.81 4.95
C ILE A 98 -0.59 4.55 4.60
N ALA A 99 0.11 5.59 4.16
CA ALA A 99 1.55 5.50 3.90
C ALA A 99 2.32 5.46 5.23
N LEU A 100 3.06 4.37 5.44
CA LEU A 100 3.98 4.27 6.57
C LEU A 100 5.39 4.74 6.18
N PRO A 101 6.13 5.36 7.12
CA PRO A 101 7.56 5.58 6.93
C PRO A 101 8.28 4.28 6.61
N LYS A 102 9.34 4.36 5.79
CA LYS A 102 10.09 3.19 5.31
C LYS A 102 10.55 2.26 6.43
N ASP A 103 11.01 2.83 7.55
CA ASP A 103 11.50 2.06 8.69
C ASP A 103 10.36 1.29 9.39
N GLU A 104 9.18 1.90 9.51
CA GLU A 104 8.00 1.23 10.07
C GLU A 104 7.49 0.12 9.14
N MET A 105 7.49 0.36 7.82
CA MET A 105 7.12 -0.68 6.85
C MET A 105 8.07 -1.88 6.90
N GLN A 106 9.37 -1.65 7.08
CA GLN A 106 10.33 -2.75 7.28
C GLN A 106 10.02 -3.56 8.55
N ARG A 107 9.66 -2.88 9.65
CA ARG A 107 9.26 -3.54 10.90
C ARG A 107 7.97 -4.35 10.71
N VAL A 108 7.00 -3.83 9.97
CA VAL A 108 5.78 -4.57 9.62
C VAL A 108 6.12 -5.85 8.86
N LYS A 109 6.91 -5.74 7.77
CA LYS A 109 7.34 -6.90 6.98
C LYS A 109 8.08 -7.93 7.83
N GLN A 110 8.96 -7.50 8.72
CA GLN A 110 9.71 -8.36 9.61
C GLN A 110 8.81 -9.03 10.66
N ALA A 111 7.90 -8.28 11.30
CA ALA A 111 6.96 -8.82 12.27
C ALA A 111 6.03 -9.87 11.64
N GLN A 112 5.49 -9.57 10.46
CA GLN A 112 4.61 -10.50 9.73
C GLN A 112 5.34 -11.76 9.28
N ARG A 113 6.61 -11.64 8.85
CA ARG A 113 7.43 -12.78 8.50
C ARG A 113 7.67 -13.69 9.68
N LEU A 114 8.11 -13.15 10.82
CA LEU A 114 8.32 -13.90 12.06
C LEU A 114 7.02 -14.61 12.50
N HIS A 115 5.89 -13.93 12.41
CA HIS A 115 4.61 -14.51 12.81
C HIS A 115 4.09 -15.58 11.84
N LYS A 116 4.14 -15.32 10.50
CA LYS A 116 3.58 -16.23 9.48
C LYS A 116 4.50 -17.40 9.14
N GLU A 117 5.79 -17.15 8.96
CA GLU A 117 6.76 -18.15 8.51
C GLU A 117 7.38 -18.91 9.70
N GLU A 118 7.78 -18.20 10.74
CA GLU A 118 8.46 -18.77 11.91
C GLU A 118 7.50 -19.15 13.03
N LYS A 119 6.19 -18.81 12.89
CA LYS A 119 5.10 -19.09 13.84
C LYS A 119 5.33 -18.53 15.25
N PHE A 120 6.05 -17.42 15.34
CA PHE A 120 6.26 -16.75 16.60
C PHE A 120 4.96 -16.15 17.14
N SER A 121 4.76 -16.25 18.45
CA SER A 121 3.70 -15.53 19.14
C SER A 121 3.95 -14.01 19.12
N PRO A 122 2.93 -13.16 19.29
CA PRO A 122 3.13 -11.71 19.38
C PRO A 122 4.16 -11.27 20.41
N ASP A 123 4.25 -11.99 21.55
CA ASP A 123 5.22 -11.70 22.62
C ASP A 123 6.66 -12.04 22.20
N GLU A 124 6.87 -13.14 21.48
CA GLU A 124 8.18 -13.50 20.92
C GLU A 124 8.63 -12.53 19.84
N VAL A 125 7.68 -12.08 18.98
CA VAL A 125 7.93 -11.02 18.00
C VAL A 125 8.32 -9.71 18.70
N ALA A 126 7.61 -9.35 19.77
CA ALA A 126 7.92 -8.16 20.57
C ALA A 126 9.34 -8.20 21.14
N GLN A 127 9.76 -9.35 21.70
CA GLN A 127 11.12 -9.55 22.22
C GLN A 127 12.17 -9.47 21.12
N THR A 128 11.91 -10.09 19.96
CA THR A 128 12.84 -10.15 18.83
C THR A 128 13.06 -8.77 18.21
N LEU A 129 11.99 -7.96 18.09
CA LEU A 129 12.03 -6.62 17.50
C LEU A 129 12.35 -5.52 18.51
N GLY A 130 12.40 -5.83 19.82
CA GLY A 130 12.63 -4.86 20.87
C GLY A 130 11.53 -3.82 21.02
N VAL A 131 10.27 -4.20 20.79
CA VAL A 131 9.08 -3.34 20.86
C VAL A 131 8.12 -3.84 21.95
N SER A 132 7.11 -3.02 22.30
CA SER A 132 6.07 -3.48 23.23
C SER A 132 5.17 -4.54 22.59
N ALA A 133 4.53 -5.40 23.42
CA ALA A 133 3.60 -6.43 22.93
C ALA A 133 2.43 -5.83 22.14
N GLU A 134 1.91 -4.68 22.56
CA GLU A 134 0.86 -3.93 21.83
C GLU A 134 1.35 -3.50 20.44
N LYS A 135 2.57 -2.96 20.38
CA LYS A 135 3.17 -2.54 19.09
C LYS A 135 3.42 -3.72 18.18
N ALA A 136 3.89 -4.86 18.71
CA ALA A 136 4.07 -6.09 17.95
C ALA A 136 2.74 -6.59 17.37
N ALA A 137 1.67 -6.60 18.17
CA ALA A 137 0.33 -6.96 17.70
C ALA A 137 -0.17 -6.02 16.58
N GLN A 138 0.06 -4.70 16.69
CA GLN A 138 -0.27 -3.73 15.65
C GLN A 138 0.53 -3.98 14.37
N LEU A 139 1.84 -4.27 14.47
CA LEU A 139 2.69 -4.56 13.31
C LEU A 139 2.28 -5.84 12.60
N ILE A 140 1.92 -6.89 13.35
CA ILE A 140 1.43 -8.16 12.80
C ILE A 140 0.09 -7.97 12.10
N GLY A 141 -0.83 -7.22 12.72
CA GLY A 141 -2.18 -6.97 12.20
C GLY A 141 -2.27 -5.85 11.16
N TYR A 142 -1.14 -5.24 10.79
CA TYR A 142 -1.16 -4.18 9.77
C TYR A 142 -1.49 -4.75 8.41
N GLU A 143 -2.57 -4.26 7.81
CA GLU A 143 -2.99 -4.57 6.45
C GLU A 143 -2.91 -3.32 5.57
N THR A 144 -2.31 -3.46 4.41
CA THR A 144 -2.21 -2.39 3.42
C THR A 144 -3.51 -2.19 2.65
N ASN A 145 -4.34 -3.24 2.58
CA ASN A 145 -5.57 -3.22 1.80
C ASN A 145 -6.71 -2.62 2.61
N ALA A 146 -7.31 -1.55 2.10
CA ALA A 146 -8.58 -1.05 2.61
C ALA A 146 -9.75 -1.81 1.97
N LEU A 147 -10.74 -2.15 2.77
CA LEU A 147 -12.01 -2.65 2.26
C LEU A 147 -12.87 -1.47 1.82
N SER A 148 -13.36 -1.51 0.59
CA SER A 148 -14.31 -0.50 0.12
C SER A 148 -15.69 -0.79 0.72
N VAL A 149 -16.19 0.15 1.51
CA VAL A 149 -17.57 0.08 2.06
C VAL A 149 -18.60 0.05 0.96
N SER A 150 -18.37 0.81 -0.12
CA SER A 150 -19.31 0.89 -1.25
C SER A 150 -19.33 -0.37 -2.13
N ALA A 151 -18.21 -1.12 -2.20
CA ALA A 151 -18.14 -2.33 -3.00
C ALA A 151 -18.96 -3.51 -2.43
N LEU A 152 -19.39 -3.39 -1.18
CA LEU A 152 -20.22 -4.40 -0.50
C LEU A 152 -21.70 -4.08 -0.54
N SER A 153 -22.07 -2.88 -1.03
CA SER A 153 -23.47 -2.42 -1.10
C SER A 153 -24.20 -2.79 -2.40
N ASP A 154 -23.70 -3.75 -3.18
CA ASP A 154 -24.49 -4.38 -4.26
C ASP A 154 -25.60 -5.30 -3.73
N THR A 155 -25.69 -5.49 -2.42
CA THR A 155 -26.78 -6.11 -1.70
C THR A 155 -27.72 -5.03 -1.14
N ASP A 156 -28.99 -5.40 -0.89
CA ASP A 156 -30.04 -4.55 -0.33
C ASP A 156 -29.48 -3.70 0.85
N PRO A 157 -29.75 -2.37 0.92
CA PRO A 157 -29.23 -1.51 1.99
C PRO A 157 -29.52 -2.02 3.42
N ASP A 158 -30.57 -2.84 3.57
CA ASP A 158 -30.94 -3.46 4.84
C ASP A 158 -30.14 -4.72 5.18
N ASP A 159 -29.39 -5.29 4.21
CA ASP A 159 -28.59 -6.52 4.36
C ASP A 159 -27.07 -6.28 4.29
N ASP A 160 -26.61 -5.02 4.32
CA ASP A 160 -25.18 -4.70 4.27
C ASP A 160 -24.49 -5.06 5.61
N PRO A 161 -23.69 -6.14 5.62
CA PRO A 161 -23.05 -6.62 6.86
C PRO A 161 -22.01 -5.65 7.42
N LEU A 162 -21.59 -4.62 6.67
CA LEU A 162 -20.67 -3.58 7.15
C LEU A 162 -21.38 -2.32 7.62
N ALA A 163 -22.63 -2.07 7.17
CA ALA A 163 -23.37 -0.90 7.61
C ALA A 163 -23.55 -0.87 9.14
N TRP A 164 -23.83 -2.01 9.76
CA TRP A 164 -23.94 -2.11 11.22
C TRP A 164 -22.62 -1.92 11.97
N LEU A 165 -21.47 -2.25 11.34
CA LEU A 165 -20.14 -2.04 11.91
C LEU A 165 -19.76 -0.55 11.95
N LEU A 166 -20.34 0.24 11.02
CA LEU A 166 -20.13 1.68 10.91
C LEU A 166 -21.16 2.49 11.70
N LEU A 167 -22.22 1.84 12.23
CA LEU A 167 -23.20 2.50 13.08
C LEU A 167 -22.53 3.00 14.36
N ASP A 168 -22.65 4.29 14.61
CA ASP A 168 -22.27 4.88 15.89
C ASP A 168 -23.23 4.41 16.98
N GLN A 169 -22.82 3.39 17.74
CA GLN A 169 -23.59 2.84 18.85
C GLN A 169 -23.81 3.84 20.01
N HIS A 170 -23.08 4.96 19.99
CA HIS A 170 -23.20 6.03 20.99
C HIS A 170 -24.04 7.19 20.49
N ALA A 171 -24.45 7.19 19.22
CA ALA A 171 -25.35 8.19 18.68
C ALA A 171 -26.70 8.12 19.41
N LEU A 172 -27.15 9.25 19.92
CA LEU A 172 -28.46 9.35 20.56
C LEU A 172 -29.57 9.23 19.51
N THR A 173 -30.58 8.39 19.79
CA THR A 173 -31.79 8.41 18.94
C THR A 173 -32.49 9.77 19.10
N PRO A 174 -33.32 10.18 18.10
CA PRO A 174 -34.08 11.45 18.20
C PRO A 174 -34.86 11.55 19.52
N GLU A 175 -35.48 10.45 19.98
CA GLU A 175 -36.24 10.40 21.23
C GLU A 175 -35.32 10.58 22.45
N GLN A 176 -34.15 9.98 22.46
CA GLN A 176 -33.17 10.13 23.53
C GLN A 176 -32.61 11.56 23.57
N ALA A 177 -32.38 12.17 22.41
CA ALA A 177 -31.92 13.55 22.31
C ALA A 177 -32.95 14.52 22.91
N VAL A 178 -34.24 14.39 22.53
CA VAL A 178 -35.33 15.19 23.09
C VAL A 178 -35.48 14.95 24.61
N TYR A 179 -35.47 13.70 25.06
CA TYR A 179 -35.54 13.37 26.48
C TYR A 179 -34.41 14.03 27.28
N ARG A 180 -33.18 13.96 26.76
CA ARG A 180 -32.03 14.58 27.39
C ARG A 180 -32.17 16.12 27.47
N GLN A 181 -32.72 16.73 26.43
CA GLN A 181 -32.98 18.17 26.41
C GLN A 181 -34.01 18.55 27.47
N VAL A 182 -35.17 17.88 27.54
CA VAL A 182 -36.21 18.12 28.54
C VAL A 182 -35.67 17.96 29.94
N CYS A 183 -34.93 16.88 30.22
CA CYS A 183 -34.32 16.69 31.56
C CYS A 183 -33.35 17.82 31.91
N THR A 184 -32.57 18.30 30.93
CA THR A 184 -31.64 19.41 31.17
C THR A 184 -32.40 20.70 31.49
N GLU A 185 -33.46 21.01 30.75
CA GLU A 185 -34.30 22.19 31.00
C GLU A 185 -34.99 22.15 32.39
N GLU A 186 -35.50 20.95 32.78
CA GLU A 186 -36.10 20.75 34.11
C GLU A 186 -35.05 20.94 35.22
N LEU A 187 -33.85 20.41 35.06
CA LEU A 187 -32.74 20.60 36.01
C LEU A 187 -32.36 22.05 36.12
N GLU A 188 -32.24 22.79 35.02
CA GLU A 188 -31.97 24.22 35.04
C GLU A 188 -33.05 25.01 35.76
N GLN A 189 -34.32 24.66 35.58
CA GLN A 189 -35.42 25.30 36.32
C GLN A 189 -35.35 25.03 37.80
N LEU A 190 -35.03 23.78 38.21
CA LEU A 190 -34.83 23.43 39.62
C LEU A 190 -33.66 24.21 40.21
N PHE A 191 -32.52 24.30 39.51
CA PHE A 191 -31.37 25.09 39.98
C PHE A 191 -31.69 26.56 40.15
N ARG A 192 -32.56 27.16 39.30
CA ARG A 192 -33.00 28.55 39.43
C ARG A 192 -33.90 28.77 40.65
N THR A 193 -34.57 27.71 41.15
CA THR A 193 -35.43 27.81 42.37
C THR A 193 -34.64 27.64 43.66
N LEU A 194 -33.41 27.09 43.58
CA LEU A 194 -32.56 26.93 44.76
C LEU A 194 -32.01 28.30 45.19
N SER A 195 -32.03 28.56 46.48
CA SER A 195 -31.48 29.80 47.06
C SER A 195 -29.96 29.74 46.98
N ALA A 196 -29.31 30.88 46.78
CA ALA A 196 -27.87 31.02 46.77
C ALA A 196 -27.18 30.69 48.10
N LYS A 197 -27.93 30.18 49.08
CA LYS A 197 -27.45 29.74 50.40
C LYS A 197 -27.53 28.21 50.62
N ASP A 198 -28.10 27.47 49.72
CA ASP A 198 -28.16 26.02 49.68
C ASP A 198 -27.24 25.48 48.58
#